data_b3488c3d942e2a3add01010b351f63ef
#
_entry.id   b3488c3d942e2a3add01010b351f63ef
#
_cell.length_a   1.000
_cell.length_b   1.000
_cell.length_c   1.000
_cell.angle_alpha   90.00
_cell.angle_beta   90.00
_cell.angle_gamma   90.00
#
_symmetry.space_group_name_H-M   'P 1'
#
loop_
_entity.id
_entity.type
_entity.pdbx_description
1 polymer ?
#
loop_
_entity_poly.entity_id
_entity_poly.type
_entity_poly.pdbx_seq_one_letter_code
_entity_poly.pdbx_strand_id
1 'polypeptide(L)'
;AGRDLCAAPIEHDAAHAWIAPSLAVSDGAVVVTDPARATVQLANSETGIVQDLPTGLAVSDITQGFGKVPFAFSWAGIEMVFLSAHKFGGPKGVGALIFPQGTDVAAQLKGGGQEMGRRSGTENVIAIAGMGAAAAAAQSDLSAGRWERIAKLRNILETAIEAAEKSTIFVGKGLKRLPNTSCFASPGWKGETQVMAMDLAGFAISAGSACSSGKVKTSRVLQALGLDDEVASSAVRVSLGINTTEEEVLRFAQAWSEKRARRKAA
;
A
#
# COMPACT_ATOMS: atom_id res chain seq x y z
N ALA A 1 0.20 -28.91 -7.82
CA ALA A 1 1.65 -28.85 -7.80
C ALA A 1 2.04 -27.38 -7.63
N GLY A 2 2.77 -27.04 -6.55
CA GLY A 2 3.21 -25.68 -6.31
C GLY A 2 4.13 -25.22 -7.44
N ARG A 3 3.81 -24.10 -8.07
CA ARG A 3 4.74 -23.40 -8.96
C ARG A 3 5.69 -22.60 -8.09
N ASP A 4 6.97 -22.59 -8.43
CA ASP A 4 7.91 -21.64 -7.83
C ASP A 4 7.56 -20.24 -8.34
N LEU A 5 7.04 -19.39 -7.47
CA LEU A 5 6.71 -18.03 -7.81
C LEU A 5 7.90 -17.10 -7.67
N CYS A 6 7.94 -16.07 -8.51
CA CYS A 6 8.87 -14.95 -8.45
C CYS A 6 8.16 -13.71 -7.88
N ALA A 7 8.85 -12.91 -7.08
CA ALA A 7 8.34 -11.69 -6.48
C ALA A 7 9.35 -10.55 -6.62
N ALA A 8 8.89 -9.31 -6.63
CA ALA A 8 9.77 -8.14 -6.58
C ALA A 8 10.14 -7.78 -5.12
N PRO A 9 11.31 -7.15 -4.86
CA PRO A 9 11.71 -6.75 -3.51
C PRO A 9 10.77 -5.70 -2.88
N ILE A 10 9.89 -5.09 -3.66
CA ILE A 10 8.89 -4.12 -3.19
C ILE A 10 7.58 -4.75 -2.71
N GLU A 11 7.42 -6.07 -2.79
CA GLU A 11 6.24 -6.75 -2.27
C GLU A 11 6.11 -6.62 -0.75
N HIS A 12 4.88 -6.80 -0.25
CA HIS A 12 4.62 -6.82 1.18
C HIS A 12 5.25 -8.06 1.86
N ASP A 13 5.57 -7.95 3.16
CA ASP A 13 6.15 -9.06 3.94
C ASP A 13 5.29 -10.34 3.92
N ALA A 14 3.97 -10.21 3.73
CA ALA A 14 3.09 -11.37 3.56
C ALA A 14 3.42 -12.21 2.32
N ALA A 15 3.93 -11.60 1.25
CA ALA A 15 4.44 -12.32 0.07
C ALA A 15 5.88 -12.82 0.32
N HIS A 16 6.73 -11.98 0.90
CA HIS A 16 8.14 -12.33 1.17
C HIS A 16 8.32 -13.44 2.21
N ALA A 17 7.32 -13.71 3.06
CA ALA A 17 7.34 -14.86 3.95
C ALA A 17 7.41 -16.20 3.20
N TRP A 18 7.01 -16.21 1.91
CA TRP A 18 6.88 -17.42 1.10
C TRP A 18 7.74 -17.40 -0.17
N ILE A 19 8.11 -16.23 -0.66
CA ILE A 19 8.75 -16.04 -1.96
C ILE A 19 9.96 -15.12 -1.80
N ALA A 20 11.14 -15.61 -2.12
CA ALA A 20 12.34 -14.78 -2.17
C ALA A 20 12.26 -13.78 -3.34
N PRO A 21 12.75 -12.53 -3.18
CA PRO A 21 12.80 -11.56 -4.26
C PRO A 21 13.68 -12.03 -5.41
N SER A 22 13.14 -12.00 -6.63
CA SER A 22 13.84 -12.44 -7.85
C SER A 22 13.49 -11.60 -9.09
N LEU A 23 12.42 -10.77 -9.01
CA LEU A 23 12.08 -9.85 -10.10
C LEU A 23 12.76 -8.50 -9.90
N ALA A 24 13.20 -7.91 -11.01
CA ALA A 24 13.76 -6.56 -11.01
C ALA A 24 12.67 -5.49 -10.88
N VAL A 25 13.07 -4.32 -10.38
CA VAL A 25 12.28 -3.09 -10.40
C VAL A 25 13.03 -2.05 -11.20
N SER A 26 12.39 -1.43 -12.17
CA SER A 26 12.93 -0.34 -12.98
C SER A 26 11.94 0.81 -13.02
N ASP A 27 12.40 2.02 -12.71
CA ASP A 27 11.57 3.23 -12.73
C ASP A 27 10.24 3.09 -11.94
N GLY A 28 10.28 2.35 -10.83
CA GLY A 28 9.12 2.10 -9.99
C GLY A 28 8.18 0.98 -10.46
N ALA A 29 8.42 0.42 -11.64
CA ALA A 29 7.65 -0.70 -12.20
C ALA A 29 8.35 -2.05 -11.98
N VAL A 30 7.57 -3.08 -11.68
CA VAL A 30 8.07 -4.47 -11.62
C VAL A 30 8.25 -5.01 -13.04
N VAL A 31 9.44 -5.53 -13.33
CA VAL A 31 9.73 -6.16 -14.61
C VAL A 31 9.34 -7.63 -14.56
N VAL A 32 8.24 -7.99 -15.25
CA VAL A 32 7.71 -9.35 -15.29
C VAL A 32 8.03 -9.99 -16.61
N THR A 33 8.82 -11.07 -16.58
CA THR A 33 9.19 -11.84 -17.80
C THR A 33 8.32 -13.08 -17.99
N ASP A 34 7.82 -13.67 -16.91
CA ASP A 34 6.92 -14.83 -16.92
C ASP A 34 5.74 -14.58 -15.96
N PRO A 35 4.62 -14.02 -16.46
CA PRO A 35 3.45 -13.73 -15.62
C PRO A 35 2.90 -14.97 -14.90
N ALA A 36 2.91 -16.13 -15.52
CA ALA A 36 2.37 -17.37 -14.95
C ALA A 36 3.16 -17.87 -13.72
N ARG A 37 4.33 -17.28 -13.47
CA ARG A 37 5.19 -17.58 -12.31
C ARG A 37 5.50 -16.33 -11.49
N ALA A 38 4.74 -15.26 -11.63
CA ALA A 38 4.99 -14.01 -10.92
C ALA A 38 3.86 -13.66 -9.96
N THR A 39 4.23 -13.00 -8.86
CA THR A 39 3.31 -12.23 -8.01
C THR A 39 3.70 -10.77 -8.05
N VAL A 40 2.71 -9.90 -8.27
CA VAL A 40 2.89 -8.45 -8.31
C VAL A 40 1.74 -7.79 -7.56
N GLN A 41 2.05 -6.92 -6.62
CA GLN A 41 1.03 -6.12 -5.92
C GLN A 41 0.40 -5.09 -6.86
N LEU A 42 -0.91 -4.85 -6.74
CA LEU A 42 -1.59 -3.82 -7.52
C LEU A 42 -1.09 -2.42 -7.13
N ALA A 43 -0.83 -2.19 -5.84
CA ALA A 43 -0.31 -0.91 -5.37
C ALA A 43 0.59 -1.11 -4.15
N ASN A 44 1.71 -0.40 -4.12
CA ASN A 44 2.67 -0.48 -3.04
C ASN A 44 2.17 0.20 -1.77
N SER A 45 2.34 -0.44 -0.64
CA SER A 45 1.83 0.02 0.65
C SER A 45 2.58 1.22 1.24
N GLU A 46 3.84 1.44 0.85
CA GLU A 46 4.67 2.54 1.35
C GLU A 46 4.62 3.76 0.42
N THR A 47 4.76 3.54 -0.88
CA THR A 47 4.87 4.61 -1.88
C THR A 47 3.56 4.99 -2.54
N GLY A 48 2.58 4.08 -2.51
CA GLY A 48 1.34 4.22 -3.26
C GLY A 48 1.48 4.02 -4.76
N ILE A 49 2.66 3.65 -5.29
CA ILE A 49 2.84 3.39 -6.72
C ILE A 49 1.96 2.23 -7.14
N VAL A 50 1.17 2.44 -8.19
CA VAL A 50 0.27 1.46 -8.79
C VAL A 50 0.99 0.77 -9.94
N GLN A 51 0.98 -0.56 -9.94
CA GLN A 51 1.59 -1.39 -10.98
C GLN A 51 0.58 -1.68 -12.10
N ASP A 52 1.05 -1.73 -13.32
CA ASP A 52 0.29 -2.31 -14.44
C ASP A 52 0.47 -3.83 -14.41
N LEU A 53 -0.62 -4.53 -14.11
CA LEU A 53 -0.59 -5.98 -13.93
C LEU A 53 -0.71 -6.68 -15.28
N PRO A 54 0.26 -7.54 -15.67
CA PRO A 54 0.19 -8.27 -16.94
C PRO A 54 -0.88 -9.36 -16.89
N THR A 55 -1.55 -9.58 -18.04
CA THR A 55 -2.44 -10.72 -18.24
C THR A 55 -1.69 -12.03 -18.05
N GLY A 56 -2.33 -13.02 -17.44
CA GLY A 56 -1.72 -14.31 -17.13
C GLY A 56 -0.91 -14.32 -15.81
N LEU A 57 -0.93 -13.22 -15.05
CA LEU A 57 -0.25 -13.15 -13.75
C LEU A 57 -0.81 -14.21 -12.79
N ALA A 58 0.08 -14.97 -12.14
CA ALA A 58 -0.32 -16.04 -11.23
C ALA A 58 -1.03 -15.50 -10.00
N VAL A 59 -0.48 -14.45 -9.35
CA VAL A 59 -1.05 -13.91 -8.10
C VAL A 59 -0.88 -12.39 -8.06
N SER A 60 -1.87 -11.68 -7.52
CA SER A 60 -1.73 -10.27 -7.19
C SER A 60 -2.23 -9.94 -5.79
N ASP A 61 -1.43 -9.18 -5.03
CA ASP A 61 -1.88 -8.49 -3.82
C ASP A 61 -2.62 -7.21 -4.22
N ILE A 62 -3.95 -7.23 -4.10
CA ILE A 62 -4.77 -6.04 -4.40
C ILE A 62 -5.16 -5.25 -3.14
N THR A 63 -4.59 -5.59 -1.98
CA THR A 63 -4.97 -5.06 -0.67
C THR A 63 -4.99 -3.54 -0.61
N GLN A 64 -4.00 -2.87 -1.17
CA GLN A 64 -3.93 -1.39 -1.13
C GLN A 64 -4.72 -0.72 -2.25
N GLY A 65 -4.93 -1.39 -3.37
CA GLY A 65 -5.66 -0.85 -4.52
C GLY A 65 -7.17 -1.05 -4.44
N PHE A 66 -7.64 -2.10 -3.75
CA PHE A 66 -9.05 -2.44 -3.67
C PHE A 66 -9.90 -1.26 -3.15
N GLY A 67 -10.94 -0.92 -3.89
CA GLY A 67 -11.85 0.18 -3.58
C GLY A 67 -11.26 1.60 -3.71
N LYS A 68 -10.00 1.75 -4.19
CA LYS A 68 -9.35 3.06 -4.40
C LYS A 68 -8.98 3.32 -5.85
N VAL A 69 -8.68 2.27 -6.60
CA VAL A 69 -8.44 2.32 -8.05
C VAL A 69 -9.33 1.30 -8.76
N PRO A 70 -9.72 1.55 -10.02
CA PRO A 70 -10.51 0.58 -10.77
C PRO A 70 -9.76 -0.74 -10.91
N PHE A 71 -10.44 -1.83 -10.54
CA PHE A 71 -9.95 -3.18 -10.72
C PHE A 71 -11.14 -4.15 -10.87
N ALA A 72 -11.11 -4.99 -11.89
CA ALA A 72 -12.14 -6.00 -12.12
C ALA A 72 -11.47 -7.36 -12.35
N PHE A 73 -11.56 -8.25 -11.36
CA PHE A 73 -10.92 -9.56 -11.38
C PHE A 73 -11.28 -10.36 -12.64
N SER A 74 -12.57 -10.39 -13.03
CA SER A 74 -13.04 -11.13 -14.19
C SER A 74 -12.45 -10.67 -15.54
N TRP A 75 -11.88 -9.45 -15.60
CA TRP A 75 -11.31 -8.86 -16.81
C TRP A 75 -9.79 -8.73 -16.75
N ALA A 76 -9.20 -8.88 -15.54
CA ALA A 76 -7.78 -8.67 -15.33
C ALA A 76 -6.90 -9.77 -15.92
N GLY A 77 -7.47 -10.96 -16.18
CA GLY A 77 -6.73 -12.11 -16.69
C GLY A 77 -5.68 -12.63 -15.69
N ILE A 78 -5.93 -12.47 -14.39
CA ILE A 78 -5.07 -12.90 -13.29
C ILE A 78 -5.64 -14.18 -12.70
N GLU A 79 -4.78 -15.16 -12.40
CA GLU A 79 -5.25 -16.45 -11.88
C GLU A 79 -5.80 -16.32 -10.44
N MET A 80 -5.18 -15.50 -9.61
CA MET A 80 -5.56 -15.40 -8.19
C MET A 80 -5.25 -14.01 -7.64
N VAL A 81 -6.12 -13.47 -6.80
CA VAL A 81 -5.85 -12.23 -6.06
C VAL A 81 -6.20 -12.39 -4.58
N PHE A 82 -5.53 -11.65 -3.72
CA PHE A 82 -5.86 -11.60 -2.31
C PHE A 82 -5.93 -10.16 -1.79
N LEU A 83 -6.69 -9.99 -0.70
CA LEU A 83 -6.88 -8.72 -0.04
C LEU A 83 -7.14 -8.86 1.46
N SER A 84 -6.98 -7.76 2.20
CA SER A 84 -7.25 -7.69 3.63
C SER A 84 -8.27 -6.59 3.93
N ALA A 85 -9.35 -6.94 4.64
CA ALA A 85 -10.51 -6.07 4.84
C ALA A 85 -10.19 -4.73 5.53
N HIS A 86 -9.27 -4.74 6.50
CA HIS A 86 -8.93 -3.53 7.27
C HIS A 86 -8.27 -2.40 6.44
N LYS A 87 -7.92 -2.65 5.18
CA LYS A 87 -7.35 -1.63 4.28
C LYS A 87 -8.39 -0.86 3.46
N PHE A 88 -9.65 -1.31 3.50
CA PHE A 88 -10.76 -0.63 2.85
C PHE A 88 -11.99 -0.40 3.78
N GLY A 89 -11.74 -0.34 5.10
CA GLY A 89 -12.75 -0.01 6.10
C GLY A 89 -13.45 -1.20 6.74
N GLY A 90 -13.07 -2.43 6.41
CA GLY A 90 -13.60 -3.65 7.02
C GLY A 90 -12.90 -4.02 8.33
N PRO A 91 -13.38 -5.05 9.02
CA PRO A 91 -12.80 -5.54 10.27
C PRO A 91 -11.37 -6.07 10.11
N LYS A 92 -10.59 -6.01 11.18
CA LYS A 92 -9.30 -6.70 11.28
C LYS A 92 -9.50 -8.21 11.38
N GLY A 93 -8.49 -9.00 10.96
CA GLY A 93 -8.49 -10.45 11.10
C GLY A 93 -9.34 -11.19 10.06
N VAL A 94 -9.78 -10.51 9.00
CA VAL A 94 -10.49 -11.09 7.86
C VAL A 94 -9.91 -10.57 6.55
N GLY A 95 -9.89 -11.42 5.54
CA GLY A 95 -9.48 -11.12 4.18
C GLY A 95 -10.09 -12.12 3.21
N ALA A 96 -9.78 -11.99 1.94
CA ALA A 96 -10.27 -12.90 0.91
C ALA A 96 -9.14 -13.31 -0.04
N LEU A 97 -9.22 -14.56 -0.50
CA LEU A 97 -8.51 -15.09 -1.63
C LEU A 97 -9.54 -15.34 -2.74
N ILE A 98 -9.38 -14.72 -3.90
CA ILE A 98 -10.31 -14.76 -5.02
C ILE A 98 -9.63 -15.47 -6.18
N PHE A 99 -10.29 -16.48 -6.73
CA PHE A 99 -9.82 -17.28 -7.86
C PHE A 99 -10.99 -17.85 -8.64
N PRO A 100 -10.82 -18.29 -9.92
CA PRO A 100 -11.87 -18.88 -10.73
C PRO A 100 -12.45 -20.15 -10.08
N GLN A 101 -13.71 -20.40 -10.34
CA GLN A 101 -14.37 -21.66 -9.93
C GLN A 101 -13.63 -22.86 -10.53
N GLY A 102 -13.46 -23.91 -9.72
CA GLY A 102 -12.73 -25.11 -10.12
C GLY A 102 -11.23 -25.07 -9.90
N THR A 103 -10.68 -23.93 -9.46
CA THR A 103 -9.26 -23.87 -9.05
C THR A 103 -9.04 -24.71 -7.80
N ASP A 104 -8.05 -25.61 -7.85
CA ASP A 104 -7.64 -26.41 -6.70
C ASP A 104 -6.70 -25.59 -5.81
N VAL A 105 -7.11 -25.41 -4.56
CA VAL A 105 -6.32 -24.72 -3.53
C VAL A 105 -6.09 -25.66 -2.37
N ALA A 106 -4.84 -26.05 -2.17
CA ALA A 106 -4.44 -26.94 -1.07
C ALA A 106 -4.58 -26.23 0.28
N ALA A 107 -5.35 -26.85 1.19
CA ALA A 107 -5.51 -26.34 2.55
C ALA A 107 -4.18 -26.30 3.30
N GLN A 108 -3.80 -25.12 3.79
CA GLN A 108 -2.66 -24.96 4.69
C GLN A 108 -3.07 -25.25 6.15
N LEU A 109 -4.26 -24.81 6.55
CA LEU A 109 -4.87 -25.15 7.84
C LEU A 109 -5.80 -26.34 7.63
N LYS A 110 -5.38 -27.53 8.11
CA LYS A 110 -6.07 -28.80 7.91
C LYS A 110 -6.94 -29.16 9.12
N GLY A 111 -8.06 -29.87 8.91
CA GLY A 111 -8.97 -30.34 9.97
C GLY A 111 -10.39 -30.47 9.45
N GLY A 112 -11.28 -29.54 9.82
CA GLY A 112 -12.68 -29.55 9.38
C GLY A 112 -12.89 -29.18 7.91
N GLY A 113 -14.14 -29.32 7.43
CA GLY A 113 -14.52 -29.07 6.04
C GLY A 113 -14.88 -27.64 5.67
N GLN A 114 -14.56 -26.66 6.53
CA GLN A 114 -14.88 -25.26 6.29
C GLN A 114 -14.21 -24.72 5.00
N GLU A 115 -14.79 -23.68 4.42
CA GLU A 115 -14.35 -23.08 3.15
C GLU A 115 -14.22 -24.15 2.02
N MET A 116 -15.15 -25.11 1.98
CA MET A 116 -15.11 -26.26 1.08
C MET A 116 -13.84 -27.11 1.22
N GLY A 117 -13.36 -27.30 2.46
CA GLY A 117 -12.14 -28.05 2.75
C GLY A 117 -10.83 -27.30 2.50
N ARG A 118 -10.90 -26.01 2.19
CA ARG A 118 -9.71 -25.17 1.87
C ARG A 118 -9.06 -24.53 3.10
N ARG A 119 -9.82 -24.39 4.19
CA ARG A 119 -9.29 -23.81 5.45
C ARG A 119 -10.17 -24.28 6.62
N SER A 120 -9.59 -25.01 7.53
CA SER A 120 -10.30 -25.52 8.71
C SER A 120 -10.50 -24.44 9.76
N GLY A 121 -11.46 -24.65 10.65
CA GLY A 121 -11.88 -23.76 11.72
C GLY A 121 -13.17 -23.02 11.38
N THR A 122 -14.03 -22.81 12.36
CA THR A 122 -15.31 -22.11 12.20
C THR A 122 -15.10 -20.72 11.59
N GLU A 123 -15.93 -20.39 10.63
CA GLU A 123 -15.86 -19.11 9.92
C GLU A 123 -16.20 -17.95 10.87
N ASN A 124 -15.42 -16.87 10.80
CA ASN A 124 -15.72 -15.61 11.50
C ASN A 124 -16.82 -14.85 10.74
N VAL A 125 -18.07 -15.32 10.86
CA VAL A 125 -19.22 -14.83 10.11
C VAL A 125 -19.43 -13.32 10.34
N ILE A 126 -19.21 -12.81 11.56
CA ILE A 126 -19.35 -11.40 11.89
C ILE A 126 -18.36 -10.55 11.08
N ALA A 127 -17.08 -10.94 11.07
CA ALA A 127 -16.07 -10.21 10.34
C ALA A 127 -16.22 -10.36 8.81
N ILE A 128 -16.66 -11.52 8.33
CA ILE A 128 -16.97 -11.75 6.90
C ILE A 128 -18.12 -10.85 6.45
N ALA A 129 -19.22 -10.76 7.22
CA ALA A 129 -20.34 -9.86 6.93
C ALA A 129 -19.87 -8.38 6.93
N GLY A 130 -19.06 -7.99 7.92
CA GLY A 130 -18.47 -6.65 7.98
C GLY A 130 -17.55 -6.34 6.80
N MET A 131 -16.76 -7.32 6.34
CA MET A 131 -15.95 -7.18 5.12
C MET A 131 -16.83 -6.98 3.88
N GLY A 132 -17.93 -7.73 3.75
CA GLY A 132 -18.88 -7.58 2.64
C GLY A 132 -19.50 -6.18 2.59
N ALA A 133 -19.94 -5.66 3.74
CA ALA A 133 -20.47 -4.30 3.86
C ALA A 133 -19.43 -3.23 3.49
N ALA A 134 -18.19 -3.39 3.97
CA ALA A 134 -17.09 -2.49 3.65
C ALA A 134 -16.72 -2.53 2.16
N ALA A 135 -16.73 -3.72 1.53
CA ALA A 135 -16.47 -3.86 0.11
C ALA A 135 -17.53 -3.15 -0.76
N ALA A 136 -18.81 -3.27 -0.39
CA ALA A 136 -19.91 -2.57 -1.06
C ALA A 136 -19.76 -1.04 -0.92
N ALA A 137 -19.43 -0.54 0.28
CA ALA A 137 -19.18 0.88 0.51
C ALA A 137 -17.98 1.39 -0.29
N ALA A 138 -16.86 0.66 -0.30
CA ALA A 138 -15.67 1.01 -1.05
C ALA A 138 -15.93 1.06 -2.58
N GLN A 139 -16.72 0.13 -3.10
CA GLN A 139 -17.17 0.15 -4.50
C GLN A 139 -18.05 1.36 -4.81
N SER A 140 -18.98 1.71 -3.90
CA SER A 140 -19.82 2.89 -4.03
C SER A 140 -19.00 4.17 -4.06
N ASP A 141 -18.03 4.33 -3.15
CA ASP A 141 -17.13 5.49 -3.10
C ASP A 141 -16.29 5.63 -4.38
N LEU A 142 -15.81 4.51 -4.91
CA LEU A 142 -15.06 4.48 -6.17
C LEU A 142 -15.94 4.91 -7.34
N SER A 143 -17.15 4.33 -7.46
CA SER A 143 -18.10 4.64 -8.53
C SER A 143 -18.61 6.08 -8.48
N ALA A 144 -18.69 6.67 -7.28
CA ALA A 144 -19.06 8.07 -7.07
C ALA A 144 -17.91 9.07 -7.32
N GLY A 145 -16.73 8.61 -7.74
CA GLY A 145 -15.58 9.49 -8.00
C GLY A 145 -14.98 10.16 -6.76
N ARG A 146 -15.29 9.67 -5.54
CA ARG A 146 -14.82 10.30 -4.29
C ARG A 146 -13.30 10.32 -4.19
N TRP A 147 -12.61 9.33 -4.75
CA TRP A 147 -11.16 9.25 -4.76
C TRP A 147 -10.48 10.29 -5.66
N GLU A 148 -11.18 10.81 -6.67
CA GLU A 148 -10.67 11.90 -7.52
C GLU A 148 -10.48 13.19 -6.71
N ARG A 149 -11.41 13.49 -5.79
CA ARG A 149 -11.27 14.60 -4.85
C ARG A 149 -10.06 14.40 -3.94
N ILE A 150 -9.86 13.19 -3.42
CA ILE A 150 -8.72 12.88 -2.55
C ILE A 150 -7.39 12.99 -3.31
N ALA A 151 -7.35 12.60 -4.58
CA ALA A 151 -6.16 12.79 -5.42
C ALA A 151 -5.80 14.29 -5.57
N LYS A 152 -6.80 15.16 -5.71
CA LYS A 152 -6.58 16.62 -5.73
C LYS A 152 -6.01 17.10 -4.38
N LEU A 153 -6.55 16.65 -3.26
CA LEU A 153 -6.04 17.01 -1.93
C LEU A 153 -4.61 16.51 -1.70
N ARG A 154 -4.26 15.31 -2.16
CA ARG A 154 -2.87 14.83 -2.15
C ARG A 154 -1.95 15.76 -2.94
N ASN A 155 -2.37 16.21 -4.11
CA ASN A 155 -1.56 17.11 -4.92
C ASN A 155 -1.40 18.49 -4.26
N ILE A 156 -2.45 19.02 -3.60
CA ILE A 156 -2.37 20.25 -2.79
C ILE A 156 -1.35 20.08 -1.67
N LEU A 157 -1.38 18.95 -0.94
CA LEU A 157 -0.39 18.62 0.08
C LEU A 157 1.03 18.68 -0.46
N GLU A 158 1.29 17.97 -1.55
CA GLU A 158 2.63 17.87 -2.15
C GLU A 158 3.12 19.25 -2.62
N THR A 159 2.24 20.05 -3.25
CA THR A 159 2.56 21.40 -3.67
C THR A 159 2.91 22.31 -2.48
N ALA A 160 2.15 22.24 -1.39
CA ALA A 160 2.40 23.05 -0.20
C ALA A 160 3.75 22.69 0.47
N ILE A 161 4.05 21.40 0.59
CA ILE A 161 5.32 20.92 1.14
C ILE A 161 6.50 21.30 0.23
N GLU A 162 6.38 21.10 -1.07
CA GLU A 162 7.42 21.45 -2.05
C GLU A 162 7.72 22.95 -2.09
N ALA A 163 6.69 23.79 -1.90
CA ALA A 163 6.86 25.24 -1.81
C ALA A 163 7.64 25.63 -0.56
N ALA A 164 7.42 24.96 0.56
CA ALA A 164 8.10 25.24 1.82
C ALA A 164 9.51 24.65 1.90
N GLU A 165 9.74 23.47 1.29
CA GLU A 165 11.03 22.77 1.34
C GLU A 165 11.36 22.13 -0.01
N LYS A 166 12.16 22.85 -0.79
CA LYS A 166 12.55 22.47 -2.15
C LYS A 166 13.40 21.20 -2.23
N SER A 167 14.07 20.82 -1.15
CA SER A 167 14.87 19.58 -1.10
C SER A 167 14.03 18.32 -0.82
N THR A 168 12.71 18.44 -0.67
CA THR A 168 11.83 17.30 -0.47
C THR A 168 11.73 16.45 -1.73
N ILE A 169 11.90 15.15 -1.57
CA ILE A 169 11.86 14.17 -2.65
C ILE A 169 10.53 13.41 -2.55
N PHE A 170 9.63 13.58 -3.51
CA PHE A 170 8.37 12.84 -3.58
C PHE A 170 8.58 11.55 -4.36
N VAL A 171 8.40 10.40 -3.69
CA VAL A 171 8.60 9.08 -4.30
C VAL A 171 7.48 8.77 -5.28
N GLY A 172 7.84 8.47 -6.50
CA GLY A 172 6.89 8.12 -7.56
C GLY A 172 6.00 9.29 -8.04
N LYS A 173 6.40 10.56 -7.86
CA LYS A 173 5.59 11.75 -8.23
C LYS A 173 5.15 11.73 -9.71
N GLY A 174 5.99 11.23 -10.60
CA GLY A 174 5.70 11.10 -12.04
C GLY A 174 4.97 9.82 -12.45
N LEU A 175 4.67 8.93 -11.51
CA LEU A 175 4.07 7.62 -11.77
C LEU A 175 2.60 7.59 -11.39
N LYS A 176 1.90 6.55 -11.86
CA LYS A 176 0.54 6.23 -11.41
C LYS A 176 0.58 5.84 -9.93
N ARG A 177 -0.20 6.54 -9.11
CA ARG A 177 -0.23 6.33 -7.66
C ARG A 177 -1.65 6.25 -7.12
N LEU A 178 -1.78 5.62 -5.96
CA LEU A 178 -3.00 5.67 -5.17
C LEU A 178 -3.43 7.13 -4.94
N PRO A 179 -4.73 7.43 -4.98
CA PRO A 179 -5.23 8.80 -4.83
C PRO A 179 -4.92 9.40 -3.45
N ASN A 180 -4.76 8.57 -2.45
CA ASN A 180 -4.70 8.94 -1.04
C ASN A 180 -3.33 8.82 -0.38
N THR A 181 -2.28 8.50 -1.12
CA THR A 181 -0.97 8.21 -0.54
C THR A 181 0.09 9.14 -1.10
N SER A 182 0.79 9.85 -0.22
CA SER A 182 2.02 10.59 -0.53
C SER A 182 3.15 10.05 0.31
N CYS A 183 4.19 9.55 -0.36
CA CYS A 183 5.46 9.15 0.26
C CYS A 183 6.51 10.20 -0.14
N PHE A 184 7.12 10.83 0.84
CA PHE A 184 8.18 11.80 0.57
C PHE A 184 9.29 11.74 1.60
N ALA A 185 10.50 12.04 1.16
CA ALA A 185 11.71 12.09 1.97
C ALA A 185 12.16 13.54 2.17
N SER A 186 12.64 13.86 3.37
CA SER A 186 13.24 15.14 3.70
C SER A 186 14.67 14.91 4.21
N PRO A 187 15.69 14.87 3.33
CA PRO A 187 17.07 14.56 3.71
C PRO A 187 17.56 15.37 4.91
N GLY A 188 18.28 14.72 5.81
CA GLY A 188 18.71 15.31 7.09
C GLY A 188 17.64 15.34 8.20
N TRP A 189 16.43 14.80 7.96
CA TRP A 189 15.39 14.67 8.99
C TRP A 189 14.81 13.24 8.99
N LYS A 190 15.27 12.40 9.93
CA LYS A 190 14.85 11.01 10.02
C LYS A 190 13.34 10.86 10.14
N GLY A 191 12.76 9.91 9.39
CA GLY A 191 11.31 9.65 9.33
C GLY A 191 10.68 9.41 10.70
N GLU A 192 11.35 8.66 11.59
CA GLU A 192 10.88 8.44 12.97
C GLU A 192 10.72 9.75 13.75
N THR A 193 11.70 10.63 13.60
CA THR A 193 11.66 11.95 14.28
C THR A 193 10.56 12.83 13.66
N GLN A 194 10.29 12.70 12.36
CA GLN A 194 9.15 13.36 11.75
C GLN A 194 7.82 12.84 12.30
N VAL A 195 7.68 11.52 12.43
CA VAL A 195 6.47 10.90 13.01
C VAL A 195 6.24 11.43 14.43
N MET A 196 7.26 11.41 15.31
CA MET A 196 7.14 11.93 16.68
C MET A 196 6.79 13.42 16.70
N ALA A 197 7.44 14.22 15.85
CA ALA A 197 7.19 15.65 15.76
C ALA A 197 5.78 15.99 15.29
N MET A 198 5.24 15.19 14.37
CA MET A 198 3.89 15.37 13.86
C MET A 198 2.83 14.84 14.80
N ASP A 199 3.08 13.73 15.50
CA ASP A 199 2.21 13.20 16.55
C ASP A 199 1.98 14.24 17.66
N LEU A 200 3.06 14.86 18.15
CA LEU A 200 3.00 15.99 19.11
C LEU A 200 2.26 17.22 18.56
N ALA A 201 2.11 17.34 17.24
CA ALA A 201 1.31 18.38 16.59
C ALA A 201 -0.13 17.95 16.30
N GLY A 202 -0.53 16.73 16.69
CA GLY A 202 -1.86 16.19 16.50
C GLY A 202 -2.12 15.56 15.13
N PHE A 203 -1.05 15.13 14.43
CA PHE A 203 -1.15 14.47 13.13
C PHE A 203 -0.52 13.07 13.15
N ALA A 204 -1.29 12.06 12.78
CA ALA A 204 -0.82 10.70 12.64
C ALA A 204 -0.27 10.45 11.21
N ILE A 205 1.02 10.16 11.11
CA ILE A 205 1.69 9.76 9.86
C ILE A 205 2.51 8.48 10.09
N SER A 206 3.07 7.92 9.04
CA SER A 206 3.92 6.73 9.14
C SER A 206 5.32 7.01 8.62
N ALA A 207 6.35 6.45 9.25
CA ALA A 207 7.68 6.34 8.67
C ALA A 207 7.79 5.03 7.88
N GLY A 208 8.65 4.97 6.87
CA GLY A 208 8.89 3.89 5.90
C GLY A 208 8.44 2.48 6.31
N SER A 209 9.25 1.72 7.01
CA SER A 209 8.95 0.34 7.40
C SER A 209 8.04 0.22 8.65
N ALA A 210 6.98 1.02 8.76
CA ALA A 210 6.06 1.04 9.91
C ALA A 210 5.41 -0.32 10.25
N CYS A 211 5.60 -1.35 9.42
CA CYS A 211 5.10 -2.71 9.66
C CYS A 211 6.07 -3.64 10.40
N SER A 212 7.33 -3.24 10.61
CA SER A 212 8.29 -4.07 11.34
C SER A 212 8.18 -3.80 12.84
N SER A 213 7.74 -4.81 13.58
CA SER A 213 7.56 -4.84 15.04
C SER A 213 8.71 -4.16 15.81
N GLY A 214 8.55 -2.89 16.17
CA GLY A 214 9.33 -2.23 17.22
C GLY A 214 10.76 -1.79 16.93
N LYS A 215 11.32 -2.05 15.73
CA LYS A 215 12.61 -1.50 15.28
C LYS A 215 12.42 -0.87 13.91
N VAL A 216 12.60 0.44 13.83
CA VAL A 216 12.55 1.13 12.53
C VAL A 216 13.81 0.74 11.75
N LYS A 217 13.60 -0.01 10.68
CA LYS A 217 14.63 -0.33 9.69
C LYS A 217 14.45 0.59 8.49
N THR A 218 15.53 0.91 7.80
CA THR A 218 15.48 1.56 6.49
C THR A 218 14.54 0.78 5.56
N SER A 219 13.69 1.47 4.84
CA SER A 219 12.70 0.83 3.97
C SER A 219 13.36 0.03 2.84
N ARG A 220 13.16 -1.29 2.84
CA ARG A 220 13.56 -2.16 1.73
C ARG A 220 12.93 -1.73 0.41
N VAL A 221 11.69 -1.26 0.44
CA VAL A 221 10.96 -0.79 -0.73
C VAL A 221 11.68 0.41 -1.36
N LEU A 222 12.06 1.40 -0.55
CA LEU A 222 12.72 2.61 -1.04
C LEU A 222 14.13 2.32 -1.55
N GLN A 223 14.87 1.42 -0.89
CA GLN A 223 16.18 0.94 -1.38
C GLN A 223 16.04 0.20 -2.71
N ALA A 224 15.02 -0.67 -2.86
CA ALA A 224 14.73 -1.38 -4.11
C ALA A 224 14.30 -0.45 -5.25
N LEU A 225 13.79 0.74 -4.93
CA LEU A 225 13.51 1.82 -5.88
C LEU A 225 14.75 2.70 -6.19
N GLY A 226 15.93 2.34 -5.67
CA GLY A 226 17.18 3.03 -5.95
C GLY A 226 17.46 4.26 -5.09
N LEU A 227 16.68 4.50 -4.02
CA LEU A 227 16.97 5.58 -3.09
C LEU A 227 18.09 5.15 -2.12
N ASP A 228 19.03 6.05 -1.87
CA ASP A 228 20.09 5.81 -0.90
C ASP A 228 19.55 5.75 0.54
N ASP A 229 20.39 5.31 1.48
CA ASP A 229 20.00 5.10 2.87
C ASP A 229 19.62 6.39 3.59
N GLU A 230 20.24 7.52 3.25
CA GLU A 230 19.92 8.82 3.84
C GLU A 230 18.50 9.24 3.44
N VAL A 231 18.20 9.20 2.15
CA VAL A 231 16.87 9.52 1.60
C VAL A 231 15.84 8.54 2.14
N ALA A 232 16.10 7.24 2.05
CA ALA A 232 15.16 6.20 2.49
C ALA A 232 14.84 6.28 3.99
N SER A 233 15.83 6.61 4.84
CA SER A 233 15.63 6.77 6.28
C SER A 233 14.91 8.06 6.66
N SER A 234 14.87 9.05 5.76
CA SER A 234 14.19 10.34 5.96
C SER A 234 12.75 10.35 5.42
N ALA A 235 12.29 9.24 4.86
CA ALA A 235 10.98 9.16 4.24
C ALA A 235 9.84 8.99 5.24
N VAL A 236 8.72 9.65 4.95
CA VAL A 236 7.43 9.47 5.63
C VAL A 236 6.32 9.23 4.61
N ARG A 237 5.26 8.55 5.06
CA ARG A 237 4.04 8.36 4.29
C ARG A 237 2.88 9.09 4.95
N VAL A 238 2.24 9.96 4.20
CA VAL A 238 0.97 10.59 4.57
C VAL A 238 -0.16 9.91 3.80
N SER A 239 -1.18 9.49 4.54
CA SER A 239 -2.36 8.82 3.98
C SER A 239 -3.60 9.62 4.29
N LEU A 240 -4.38 9.97 3.24
CA LEU A 240 -5.61 10.74 3.35
C LEU A 240 -6.81 9.79 3.42
N GLY A 241 -7.79 10.12 4.25
CA GLY A 241 -9.08 9.42 4.30
C GLY A 241 -10.08 9.99 3.30
N ILE A 242 -11.15 9.24 3.03
CA ILE A 242 -12.22 9.67 2.13
C ILE A 242 -12.93 10.95 2.61
N ASN A 243 -12.87 11.24 3.89
CA ASN A 243 -13.48 12.42 4.50
C ASN A 243 -12.49 13.56 4.79
N THR A 244 -11.21 13.37 4.47
CA THR A 244 -10.18 14.41 4.66
C THR A 244 -10.58 15.70 3.94
N THR A 245 -10.37 16.82 4.60
CA THR A 245 -10.66 18.16 4.07
C THR A 245 -9.39 18.87 3.58
N GLU A 246 -9.55 19.91 2.78
CA GLU A 246 -8.43 20.75 2.34
C GLU A 246 -7.79 21.49 3.51
N GLU A 247 -8.60 21.96 4.46
CA GLU A 247 -8.12 22.61 5.67
C GLU A 247 -7.18 21.71 6.48
N GLU A 248 -7.56 20.44 6.68
CA GLU A 248 -6.72 19.48 7.38
C GLU A 248 -5.39 19.24 6.67
N VAL A 249 -5.41 19.16 5.35
CA VAL A 249 -4.23 18.99 4.50
C VAL A 249 -3.29 20.20 4.62
N LEU A 250 -3.82 21.42 4.53
CA LEU A 250 -3.03 22.64 4.64
C LEU A 250 -2.47 22.85 6.06
N ARG A 251 -3.25 22.55 7.09
CA ARG A 251 -2.78 22.57 8.49
C ARG A 251 -1.63 21.61 8.71
N PHE A 252 -1.72 20.40 8.15
CA PHE A 252 -0.62 19.43 8.21
C PHE A 252 0.62 19.98 7.51
N ALA A 253 0.50 20.47 6.27
CA ALA A 253 1.61 21.00 5.50
C ALA A 253 2.30 22.16 6.21
N GLN A 254 1.53 23.08 6.81
CA GLN A 254 2.04 24.18 7.62
C GLN A 254 2.81 23.68 8.83
N ALA A 255 2.22 22.78 9.64
CA ALA A 255 2.83 22.25 10.85
C ALA A 255 4.14 21.52 10.53
N TRP A 256 4.17 20.72 9.46
CA TRP A 256 5.37 20.04 9.01
C TRP A 256 6.46 21.00 8.59
N SER A 257 6.12 22.02 7.81
CA SER A 257 7.06 23.04 7.30
C SER A 257 7.69 23.85 8.43
N GLU A 258 6.89 24.27 9.42
CA GLU A 258 7.40 24.99 10.61
C GLU A 258 8.39 24.14 11.41
N LYS A 259 8.10 22.85 11.61
CA LYS A 259 9.00 21.94 12.32
C LYS A 259 10.28 21.70 11.52
N ARG A 260 10.17 21.58 10.20
CA ARG A 260 11.33 21.45 9.31
C ARG A 260 12.24 22.67 9.38
N ALA A 261 11.66 23.87 9.31
CA ALA A 261 12.41 25.13 9.39
C ALA A 261 13.16 25.28 10.72
N ARG A 262 12.50 24.99 11.85
CA ARG A 262 13.12 25.03 13.19
C ARG A 262 14.30 24.04 13.29
N ARG A 263 14.17 22.86 12.70
CA ARG A 263 15.25 21.86 12.71
C ARG A 263 16.47 22.30 11.89
N LYS A 264 16.28 23.07 10.81
CA LYS A 264 17.38 23.60 9.99
C LYS A 264 18.15 24.72 10.71
N ALA A 265 17.47 25.41 11.63
CA ALA A 265 18.04 26.52 12.38
C ALA A 265 18.78 26.07 13.65
N ALA A 266 18.60 24.81 14.08
CA ALA A 266 19.24 24.21 15.24
C ALA A 266 20.48 23.40 14.84
#